data_f42fac0cf1203d5ad7dc53b5e0eb3871
#
_entry.id   f42fac0cf1203d5ad7dc53b5e0eb3871
#
_cell.length_a   1.000
_cell.length_b   1.000
_cell.length_c   1.000
_cell.angle_alpha   90.00
_cell.angle_beta   90.00
_cell.angle_gamma   90.00
#
_symmetry.space_group_name_H-M   'P 1'
#
loop_
_entity.id
_entity.type
_entity.pdbx_description
1 polymer ?
#
loop_
_entity_poly.entity_id
_entity_poly.type
_entity_poly.pdbx_seq_one_letter_code
_entity_poly.pdbx_strand_id
1 'polypeptide(L)'
;MLAFGATVPDKVAESAPADMPMVWPPKADATIPLGDMVKSATGFDNITIFWEPHGHPPGPYLRPHFDIHFNSEDVSTIDCADSTKPAQAPAGYELPDVAIPQVGTLIGLCVPGMGMHSLLASELHSAALFEKTMLVGYCHQRPIFLEPMITRAALMGRKTFSLDIPAVSGVPAATHYPTKFTAVYDSAAQAYKFTFSDFAGMGTK
;
A
#
# COMPACT_ATOMS: atom_id res chain seq x y z
N MET A 1 7.49 22.69 4.29
CA MET A 1 7.63 21.21 4.42
C MET A 1 6.56 20.59 3.53
N LEU A 2 6.94 19.71 2.62
CA LEU A 2 6.01 19.01 1.75
C LEU A 2 5.33 17.89 2.56
N ALA A 3 4.00 17.82 2.50
CA ALA A 3 3.22 16.74 3.07
C ALA A 3 1.90 16.63 2.31
N PHE A 4 1.38 15.43 2.13
CA PHE A 4 0.04 15.18 1.59
C PHE A 4 -0.58 13.94 2.22
N GLY A 5 -1.87 13.78 2.07
CA GLY A 5 -2.57 12.63 2.64
C GLY A 5 -4.08 12.73 2.51
N ALA A 6 -4.77 11.94 3.33
CA ALA A 6 -6.22 11.85 3.33
C ALA A 6 -6.78 11.84 4.75
N THR A 7 -8.03 12.28 4.89
CA THR A 7 -8.79 12.11 6.14
C THR A 7 -9.71 10.91 5.98
N VAL A 8 -9.60 9.95 6.90
CA VAL A 8 -10.35 8.69 6.90
C VAL A 8 -11.25 8.68 8.14
N PRO A 9 -12.56 8.89 7.98
CA PRO A 9 -13.51 8.82 9.09
C PRO A 9 -13.58 7.43 9.74
N ASP A 10 -13.79 7.35 11.05
CA ASP A 10 -13.98 6.09 11.80
C ASP A 10 -15.04 5.20 11.16
N LYS A 11 -16.08 5.83 10.63
CA LYS A 11 -17.19 5.14 9.96
C LYS A 11 -16.73 4.20 8.83
N VAL A 12 -15.60 4.46 8.17
CA VAL A 12 -15.05 3.57 7.14
C VAL A 12 -14.74 2.20 7.73
N ALA A 13 -14.05 2.17 8.88
CA ALA A 13 -13.74 0.91 9.55
C ALA A 13 -14.96 0.33 10.30
N GLU A 14 -15.83 1.17 10.86
CA GLU A 14 -17.04 0.74 11.59
C GLU A 14 -18.04 0.05 10.68
N SER A 15 -18.30 0.60 9.49
CA SER A 15 -19.29 0.09 8.55
C SER A 15 -18.75 -0.91 7.53
N ALA A 16 -17.47 -1.22 7.56
CA ALA A 16 -16.88 -2.21 6.67
C ALA A 16 -17.59 -3.57 6.84
N PRO A 17 -18.11 -4.18 5.75
CA PRO A 17 -18.89 -5.41 5.83
C PRO A 17 -18.02 -6.56 6.37
N ALA A 18 -18.64 -7.42 7.18
CA ALA A 18 -17.92 -8.56 7.77
C ALA A 18 -17.61 -9.67 6.75
N ASP A 19 -18.34 -9.68 5.64
CA ASP A 19 -18.20 -10.68 4.58
C ASP A 19 -18.46 -10.04 3.22
N MET A 20 -17.65 -10.42 2.23
CA MET A 20 -17.82 -10.03 0.82
C MET A 20 -17.39 -11.19 -0.08
N PRO A 21 -18.02 -11.38 -1.24
CA PRO A 21 -17.56 -12.35 -2.21
C PRO A 21 -16.12 -12.03 -2.67
N MET A 22 -15.24 -13.01 -2.61
CA MET A 22 -13.91 -12.87 -3.20
C MET A 22 -14.04 -12.75 -4.73
N VAL A 23 -13.42 -11.74 -5.29
CA VAL A 23 -13.37 -11.51 -6.74
C VAL A 23 -11.90 -11.50 -7.19
N TRP A 24 -11.61 -12.17 -8.30
CA TRP A 24 -10.27 -12.19 -8.87
C TRP A 24 -10.27 -11.63 -10.30
N PRO A 25 -9.35 -10.74 -10.66
CA PRO A 25 -8.52 -9.95 -9.73
C PRO A 25 -9.36 -9.07 -8.81
N PRO A 26 -8.84 -8.68 -7.64
CA PRO A 26 -9.55 -7.78 -6.73
C PRO A 26 -9.91 -6.46 -7.41
N LYS A 27 -11.02 -5.87 -7.02
CA LYS A 27 -11.46 -4.57 -7.52
C LYS A 27 -11.46 -3.56 -6.38
N ALA A 28 -10.93 -2.38 -6.65
CA ALA A 28 -10.95 -1.30 -5.66
C ALA A 28 -12.39 -0.94 -5.26
N ASP A 29 -12.64 -0.84 -3.96
CA ASP A 29 -13.90 -0.33 -3.40
C ASP A 29 -14.02 1.18 -3.65
N ALA A 30 -12.89 1.88 -3.74
CA ALA A 30 -12.85 3.28 -4.10
C ALA A 30 -11.56 3.63 -4.86
N THR A 31 -11.68 4.55 -5.81
CA THR A 31 -10.55 5.21 -6.48
C THR A 31 -10.73 6.71 -6.35
N ILE A 32 -9.73 7.38 -5.75
CA ILE A 32 -9.77 8.81 -5.45
C ILE A 32 -8.63 9.49 -6.21
N PRO A 33 -8.91 10.30 -7.24
CA PRO A 33 -7.86 11.04 -7.93
C PRO A 33 -7.24 12.08 -6.99
N LEU A 34 -5.93 12.24 -7.06
CA LEU A 34 -5.22 13.31 -6.37
C LEU A 34 -5.22 14.58 -7.24
N GLY A 35 -5.31 15.74 -6.59
CA GLY A 35 -5.31 17.01 -7.31
C GLY A 35 -3.95 17.31 -7.96
N ASP A 36 -3.95 18.11 -9.03
CA ASP A 36 -2.77 18.43 -9.85
C ASP A 36 -1.58 18.97 -9.05
N MET A 37 -1.85 19.69 -7.97
CA MET A 37 -0.81 20.20 -7.08
C MET A 37 -0.07 19.05 -6.36
N VAL A 38 -0.78 18.02 -5.92
CA VAL A 38 -0.17 16.83 -5.30
C VAL A 38 0.60 16.04 -6.34
N LYS A 39 -0.01 15.79 -7.51
CA LYS A 39 0.63 15.09 -8.62
C LYS A 39 1.95 15.74 -9.03
N SER A 40 1.94 17.06 -9.27
CA SER A 40 3.14 17.79 -9.70
C SER A 40 4.22 17.86 -8.63
N ALA A 41 3.84 17.91 -7.35
CA ALA A 41 4.79 18.02 -6.25
C ALA A 41 5.38 16.68 -5.80
N THR A 42 4.65 15.57 -5.96
CA THR A 42 5.01 14.28 -5.38
C THR A 42 5.10 13.14 -6.39
N GLY A 43 4.51 13.28 -7.58
CA GLY A 43 4.37 12.21 -8.56
C GLY A 43 3.25 11.21 -8.26
N PHE A 44 2.53 11.31 -7.14
CA PHE A 44 1.37 10.45 -6.87
C PHE A 44 0.13 10.95 -7.62
N ASP A 45 -0.60 10.02 -8.23
CA ASP A 45 -1.73 10.28 -9.13
C ASP A 45 -3.10 10.03 -8.48
N ASN A 46 -3.26 8.91 -7.80
CA ASN A 46 -4.53 8.50 -7.22
C ASN A 46 -4.34 7.63 -5.98
N ILE A 47 -5.43 7.43 -5.23
CA ILE A 47 -5.52 6.46 -4.13
C ILE A 47 -6.53 5.41 -4.52
N THR A 48 -6.16 4.12 -4.42
CA THR A 48 -7.12 3.01 -4.50
C THR A 48 -7.24 2.34 -3.15
N ILE A 49 -8.45 1.96 -2.77
CA ILE A 49 -8.76 1.36 -1.48
C ILE A 49 -9.43 0.02 -1.72
N PHE A 50 -8.96 -1.01 -1.03
CA PHE A 50 -9.54 -2.33 -1.03
C PHE A 50 -9.85 -2.73 0.41
N TRP A 51 -11.01 -3.31 0.62
CA TRP A 51 -11.39 -3.91 1.89
C TRP A 51 -11.32 -5.42 1.79
N GLU A 52 -10.51 -6.02 2.63
CA GLU A 52 -10.27 -7.47 2.69
C GLU A 52 -10.86 -8.06 3.99
N PRO A 53 -12.16 -8.45 4.01
CA PRO A 53 -12.83 -8.90 5.23
C PRO A 53 -12.23 -10.17 5.83
N HIS A 54 -11.59 -11.01 5.01
CA HIS A 54 -10.94 -12.26 5.44
C HIS A 54 -9.41 -12.17 5.36
N GLY A 55 -8.90 -11.06 4.83
CA GLY A 55 -7.50 -10.94 4.45
C GLY A 55 -7.16 -11.80 3.23
N HIS A 56 -5.90 -11.80 2.87
CA HIS A 56 -5.38 -12.54 1.72
C HIS A 56 -4.01 -13.17 2.01
N PRO A 57 -3.56 -14.17 1.23
CA PRO A 57 -2.18 -14.68 1.30
C PRO A 57 -1.14 -13.59 1.02
N PRO A 58 0.10 -13.74 1.59
CA PRO A 58 0.56 -14.86 2.43
C PRO A 58 0.06 -14.79 3.88
N GLY A 59 0.27 -15.88 4.62
CA GLY A 59 -0.30 -16.17 5.94
C GLY A 59 -0.39 -15.03 6.98
N PRO A 60 0.64 -14.16 7.16
CA PRO A 60 0.56 -13.05 8.12
C PRO A 60 -0.60 -12.08 7.88
N TYR A 61 -1.10 -11.98 6.63
CA TYR A 61 -2.13 -11.02 6.21
C TYR A 61 -3.55 -11.62 6.19
N LEU A 62 -3.74 -12.84 6.70
CA LEU A 62 -5.05 -13.52 6.80
C LEU A 62 -5.89 -12.98 7.97
N ARG A 63 -6.22 -11.68 7.91
CA ARG A 63 -7.10 -11.00 8.88
C ARG A 63 -7.73 -9.77 8.25
N PRO A 64 -8.89 -9.30 8.75
CA PRO A 64 -9.60 -8.15 8.19
C PRO A 64 -8.73 -6.88 8.15
N HIS A 65 -8.47 -6.33 6.96
CA HIS A 65 -7.66 -5.14 6.77
C HIS A 65 -8.06 -4.34 5.53
N PHE A 66 -7.54 -3.12 5.46
CA PHE A 66 -7.60 -2.26 4.29
C PHE A 66 -6.23 -2.21 3.63
N ASP A 67 -6.22 -2.35 2.31
CA ASP A 67 -5.10 -2.07 1.44
C ASP A 67 -5.34 -0.69 0.82
N ILE A 68 -4.43 0.24 1.07
CA ILE A 68 -4.60 1.63 0.65
C ILE A 68 -3.41 1.99 -0.23
N HIS A 69 -3.58 1.86 -1.55
CA HIS A 69 -2.51 2.14 -2.50
C HIS A 69 -2.49 3.62 -2.85
N PHE A 70 -1.36 4.25 -2.64
CA PHE A 70 -1.05 5.57 -3.17
C PHE A 70 -0.23 5.39 -4.44
N ASN A 71 -0.89 5.47 -5.58
CA ASN A 71 -0.34 5.14 -6.90
C ASN A 71 0.32 6.35 -7.55
N SER A 72 1.47 6.15 -8.20
CA SER A 72 2.16 7.16 -9.00
C SER A 72 1.73 7.16 -10.48
N GLU A 73 0.90 6.21 -10.88
CA GLU A 73 0.36 6.10 -12.23
C GLU A 73 -1.00 5.38 -12.21
N ASP A 74 -1.68 5.36 -13.34
CA ASP A 74 -2.88 4.52 -13.51
C ASP A 74 -2.49 3.05 -13.56
N VAL A 75 -2.83 2.32 -12.50
CA VAL A 75 -2.50 0.90 -12.36
C VAL A 75 -3.52 -0.03 -13.03
N SER A 76 -4.65 0.50 -13.50
CA SER A 76 -5.75 -0.32 -14.05
C SER A 76 -5.37 -1.13 -15.30
N THR A 77 -4.29 -0.73 -15.98
CA THR A 77 -3.79 -1.37 -17.19
C THR A 77 -2.63 -2.33 -16.95
N ILE A 78 -2.19 -2.51 -15.69
CA ILE A 78 -1.07 -3.37 -15.36
C ILE A 78 -1.45 -4.82 -15.62
N ASP A 79 -0.69 -5.45 -16.51
CA ASP A 79 -0.73 -6.88 -16.78
C ASP A 79 0.52 -7.55 -16.17
N CYS A 80 0.29 -8.51 -15.28
CA CYS A 80 1.37 -9.24 -14.63
C CYS A 80 2.12 -10.23 -15.55
N ALA A 81 1.63 -10.50 -16.74
CA ALA A 81 2.27 -11.43 -17.68
C ALA A 81 3.67 -10.94 -18.10
N ASP A 82 3.84 -9.62 -18.26
CA ASP A 82 5.10 -9.01 -18.69
C ASP A 82 5.91 -8.40 -17.53
N SER A 83 5.45 -8.58 -16.27
CA SER A 83 6.09 -7.98 -15.13
C SER A 83 7.40 -8.67 -14.75
N THR A 84 8.48 -7.90 -14.69
CA THR A 84 9.80 -8.36 -14.25
C THR A 84 10.10 -7.79 -12.86
N LYS A 85 10.54 -8.66 -11.93
CA LYS A 85 10.95 -8.21 -10.59
C LYS A 85 12.07 -7.17 -10.69
N PRO A 86 12.10 -6.14 -9.83
CA PRO A 86 13.24 -5.25 -9.69
C PRO A 86 14.48 -6.06 -9.29
N ALA A 87 15.65 -5.56 -9.68
CA ALA A 87 16.93 -6.22 -9.35
C ALA A 87 17.13 -6.37 -7.84
N GLN A 88 16.55 -5.46 -7.05
CA GLN A 88 16.65 -5.47 -5.60
C GLN A 88 15.38 -4.89 -4.97
N ALA A 89 14.80 -5.62 -4.02
CA ALA A 89 13.78 -5.09 -3.13
C ALA A 89 14.41 -4.10 -2.13
N PRO A 90 13.62 -3.23 -1.49
CA PRO A 90 14.11 -2.39 -0.41
C PRO A 90 14.75 -3.21 0.71
N ALA A 91 15.69 -2.61 1.44
CA ALA A 91 16.33 -3.29 2.56
C ALA A 91 15.28 -3.78 3.57
N GLY A 92 15.35 -5.06 3.94
CA GLY A 92 14.40 -5.71 4.83
C GLY A 92 13.07 -6.14 4.19
N TYR A 93 12.94 -6.01 2.86
CA TYR A 93 11.76 -6.43 2.10
C TYR A 93 12.08 -7.55 1.12
N GLU A 94 11.05 -8.31 0.75
CA GLU A 94 11.11 -9.39 -0.24
C GLU A 94 9.95 -9.26 -1.23
N LEU A 95 10.16 -9.74 -2.45
CA LEU A 95 9.13 -9.93 -3.49
C LEU A 95 8.85 -11.43 -3.63
N PRO A 96 7.99 -12.00 -2.78
CA PRO A 96 7.75 -13.44 -2.75
C PRO A 96 6.96 -13.90 -3.96
N ASP A 97 7.18 -15.15 -4.37
CA ASP A 97 6.26 -15.85 -5.24
C ASP A 97 5.22 -16.53 -4.36
N VAL A 98 3.94 -16.22 -4.58
CA VAL A 98 2.86 -16.67 -3.70
C VAL A 98 1.87 -17.53 -4.48
N ALA A 99 1.66 -18.75 -4.04
CA ALA A 99 0.64 -19.63 -4.61
C ALA A 99 -0.75 -19.27 -4.05
N ILE A 100 -1.66 -18.90 -4.94
CA ILE A 100 -3.05 -18.60 -4.60
C ILE A 100 -3.92 -19.75 -5.10
N PRO A 101 -4.72 -20.40 -4.26
CA PRO A 101 -5.63 -21.46 -4.68
C PRO A 101 -6.52 -20.98 -5.84
N GLN A 102 -6.67 -21.82 -6.88
CA GLN A 102 -7.50 -21.57 -8.06
C GLN A 102 -7.00 -20.46 -9.01
N VAL A 103 -5.99 -19.67 -8.62
CA VAL A 103 -5.38 -18.60 -9.44
C VAL A 103 -4.05 -19.05 -10.02
N GLY A 104 -3.20 -19.69 -9.21
CA GLY A 104 -1.84 -20.09 -9.58
C GLY A 104 -0.78 -19.35 -8.76
N THR A 105 0.46 -19.39 -9.20
CA THR A 105 1.57 -18.72 -8.54
C THR A 105 1.74 -17.30 -9.07
N LEU A 106 1.60 -16.32 -8.18
CA LEU A 106 1.84 -14.92 -8.46
C LEU A 106 3.32 -14.59 -8.26
N ILE A 107 4.03 -14.36 -9.34
CA ILE A 107 5.46 -14.02 -9.33
C ILE A 107 5.63 -12.62 -8.73
N GLY A 108 6.46 -12.50 -7.67
CA GLY A 108 6.62 -11.24 -6.94
C GLY A 108 5.32 -10.72 -6.32
N LEU A 109 4.37 -11.62 -6.03
CA LEU A 109 3.01 -11.27 -5.62
C LEU A 109 2.40 -10.21 -6.55
N CYS A 110 2.52 -10.42 -7.87
CA CYS A 110 1.92 -9.52 -8.85
C CYS A 110 0.43 -9.77 -8.98
N VAL A 111 -0.36 -8.73 -8.77
CA VAL A 111 -1.82 -8.74 -8.90
C VAL A 111 -2.19 -7.88 -10.12
N PRO A 112 -2.93 -8.42 -11.10
CA PRO A 112 -3.39 -7.63 -12.25
C PRO A 112 -4.19 -6.41 -11.81
N GLY A 113 -3.90 -5.26 -12.41
CA GLY A 113 -4.50 -3.97 -12.01
C GLY A 113 -3.90 -3.34 -10.75
N MET A 114 -2.82 -3.91 -10.18
CA MET A 114 -2.10 -3.37 -9.03
C MET A 114 -0.59 -3.34 -9.26
N GLY A 115 0.01 -4.49 -9.63
CA GLY A 115 1.46 -4.66 -9.73
C GLY A 115 2.01 -5.65 -8.71
N MET A 116 3.32 -5.71 -8.57
CA MET A 116 4.02 -6.55 -7.60
C MET A 116 4.05 -5.89 -6.23
N HIS A 117 4.01 -6.71 -5.17
CA HIS A 117 4.04 -6.25 -3.78
C HIS A 117 5.30 -6.73 -3.07
N SER A 118 6.14 -5.79 -2.62
CA SER A 118 7.24 -6.14 -1.73
C SER A 118 6.77 -6.08 -0.27
N LEU A 119 7.01 -7.16 0.45
CA LEU A 119 6.54 -7.41 1.80
C LEU A 119 7.69 -7.31 2.78
N LEU A 120 7.43 -6.83 4.00
CA LEU A 120 8.43 -6.78 5.07
C LEU A 120 8.85 -8.21 5.46
N ALA A 121 10.12 -8.55 5.27
CA ALA A 121 10.65 -9.91 5.48
C ALA A 121 10.40 -10.43 6.91
N SER A 122 10.52 -9.55 7.91
CA SER A 122 10.27 -9.91 9.31
C SER A 122 8.81 -10.28 9.60
N GLU A 123 7.85 -9.76 8.82
CA GLU A 123 6.45 -10.15 8.90
C GLU A 123 6.19 -11.43 8.09
N LEU A 124 6.70 -11.47 6.86
CA LEU A 124 6.53 -12.61 5.96
C LEU A 124 6.98 -13.93 6.59
N HIS A 125 8.07 -13.90 7.36
CA HIS A 125 8.64 -15.06 8.07
C HIS A 125 8.16 -15.19 9.53
N SER A 126 7.17 -14.38 9.94
CA SER A 126 6.59 -14.44 11.27
C SER A 126 5.40 -15.41 11.34
N ALA A 127 5.22 -16.06 12.48
CA ALA A 127 3.98 -16.77 12.79
C ALA A 127 2.87 -15.84 13.30
N ALA A 128 3.20 -14.58 13.62
CA ALA A 128 2.25 -13.60 14.09
C ALA A 128 1.50 -12.94 12.92
N LEU A 129 0.23 -12.66 13.12
CA LEU A 129 -0.54 -11.85 12.19
C LEU A 129 -0.13 -10.38 12.31
N PHE A 130 -0.06 -9.66 11.19
CA PHE A 130 0.26 -8.24 11.19
C PHE A 130 -0.85 -7.38 11.81
N GLU A 131 -0.53 -6.16 12.17
CA GLU A 131 -1.52 -5.15 12.56
C GLU A 131 -1.55 -3.97 11.58
N LYS A 132 -0.38 -3.53 11.17
CA LYS A 132 -0.17 -2.44 10.23
C LYS A 132 1.22 -2.57 9.65
N THR A 133 1.34 -2.35 8.37
CA THR A 133 2.61 -2.45 7.65
C THR A 133 2.67 -1.46 6.48
N MET A 134 3.85 -1.27 5.90
CA MET A 134 4.05 -0.48 4.70
C MET A 134 4.62 -1.37 3.62
N LEU A 135 3.93 -1.47 2.49
CA LEU A 135 4.40 -2.18 1.31
C LEU A 135 4.88 -1.18 0.26
N VAL A 136 5.72 -1.65 -0.63
CA VAL A 136 6.13 -0.93 -1.84
C VAL A 136 5.76 -1.75 -3.05
N GLY A 137 5.02 -1.15 -3.95
CA GLY A 137 4.60 -1.81 -5.18
C GLY A 137 5.48 -1.50 -6.38
N TYR A 138 5.58 -2.47 -7.30
CA TYR A 138 6.45 -2.38 -8.47
C TYR A 138 5.74 -2.79 -9.76
N CYS A 139 6.10 -2.10 -10.85
CA CYS A 139 5.80 -2.53 -12.20
C CYS A 139 7.01 -2.23 -13.10
N HIS A 140 7.37 -3.16 -14.01
CA HIS A 140 8.54 -3.03 -14.89
C HIS A 140 9.80 -2.55 -14.15
N GLN A 141 10.09 -3.15 -12.98
CA GLN A 141 11.23 -2.83 -12.11
C GLN A 141 11.20 -1.44 -11.46
N ARG A 142 10.15 -0.66 -11.65
CA ARG A 142 9.99 0.66 -11.03
C ARG A 142 9.02 0.61 -9.86
N PRO A 143 9.26 1.34 -8.76
CA PRO A 143 8.27 1.52 -7.73
C PRO A 143 7.12 2.37 -8.27
N ILE A 144 5.88 1.93 -8.07
CA ILE A 144 4.68 2.56 -8.60
C ILE A 144 3.65 2.92 -7.54
N PHE A 145 3.71 2.30 -6.37
CA PHE A 145 2.83 2.68 -5.26
C PHE A 145 3.48 2.45 -3.89
N LEU A 146 2.93 3.16 -2.91
CA LEU A 146 3.10 2.91 -1.48
C LEU A 146 1.77 2.46 -0.91
N GLU A 147 1.83 1.42 -0.08
CA GLU A 147 0.65 0.80 0.46
C GLU A 147 0.74 0.64 1.98
N PRO A 148 0.19 1.56 2.77
CA PRO A 148 -0.13 1.26 4.14
C PRO A 148 -1.27 0.24 4.19
N MET A 149 -0.96 -1.00 4.60
CA MET A 149 -1.93 -2.01 4.98
C MET A 149 -2.25 -1.86 6.46
N ILE A 150 -3.54 -1.72 6.79
CA ILE A 150 -3.95 -1.42 8.17
C ILE A 150 -5.15 -2.28 8.53
N THR A 151 -5.01 -3.09 9.59
CA THR A 151 -6.13 -3.92 10.04
C THR A 151 -7.29 -3.08 10.56
N ARG A 152 -8.51 -3.57 10.35
CA ARG A 152 -9.70 -2.97 10.95
C ARG A 152 -9.54 -2.80 12.47
N ALA A 153 -8.96 -3.79 13.16
CA ALA A 153 -8.73 -3.73 14.58
C ALA A 153 -7.78 -2.58 14.99
N ALA A 154 -6.72 -2.32 14.21
CA ALA A 154 -5.81 -1.20 14.46
C ALA A 154 -6.51 0.15 14.30
N LEU A 155 -7.36 0.32 13.28
CA LEU A 155 -8.16 1.54 13.09
C LEU A 155 -9.20 1.70 14.21
N MET A 156 -9.91 0.65 14.58
CA MET A 156 -10.88 0.68 15.67
C MET A 156 -10.23 0.94 17.04
N GLY A 157 -8.93 0.70 17.15
CA GLY A 157 -8.13 1.02 18.33
C GLY A 157 -7.94 2.53 18.58
N ARG A 158 -8.19 3.37 17.57
CA ARG A 158 -8.15 4.85 17.66
C ARG A 158 -6.84 5.39 18.22
N LYS A 159 -5.73 4.75 17.89
CA LYS A 159 -4.39 5.12 18.33
C LYS A 159 -3.60 5.75 17.18
N THR A 160 -2.92 6.85 17.47
CA THR A 160 -1.93 7.42 16.54
C THR A 160 -0.75 6.46 16.37
N PHE A 161 -0.28 6.29 15.14
CA PHE A 161 0.89 5.49 14.82
C PHE A 161 1.65 6.06 13.61
N SER A 162 2.84 5.55 13.37
CA SER A 162 3.63 5.86 12.19
C SER A 162 4.25 4.59 11.60
N LEU A 163 4.55 4.64 10.31
CA LEU A 163 5.28 3.62 9.57
C LEU A 163 6.43 4.31 8.83
N ASP A 164 7.62 3.73 8.90
CA ASP A 164 8.74 4.15 8.09
C ASP A 164 8.56 3.63 6.66
N ILE A 165 8.93 4.44 5.69
CA ILE A 165 8.89 4.08 4.28
C ILE A 165 10.33 3.75 3.87
N PRO A 166 10.57 2.55 3.33
CA PRO A 166 11.93 2.17 2.94
C PRO A 166 12.44 3.00 1.76
N ALA A 167 13.73 3.24 1.72
CA ALA A 167 14.36 3.80 0.53
C ALA A 167 14.25 2.81 -0.63
N VAL A 168 13.90 3.32 -1.81
CA VAL A 168 13.75 2.54 -3.04
C VAL A 168 14.68 3.05 -4.14
N SER A 169 15.07 2.17 -5.05
CA SER A 169 15.74 2.52 -6.29
C SER A 169 14.73 2.64 -7.45
N GLY A 170 15.10 3.34 -8.52
CA GLY A 170 14.26 3.46 -9.71
C GLY A 170 13.19 4.55 -9.66
N VAL A 171 13.16 5.38 -8.62
CA VAL A 171 12.34 6.59 -8.58
C VAL A 171 12.96 7.64 -9.50
N PRO A 172 12.20 8.32 -10.39
CA PRO A 172 12.73 9.40 -11.21
C PRO A 172 13.41 10.48 -10.37
N ALA A 173 14.56 11.00 -10.84
CA ALA A 173 15.39 11.95 -10.09
C ALA A 173 14.68 13.24 -9.64
N ALA A 174 13.64 13.65 -10.35
CA ALA A 174 12.82 14.82 -10.01
C ALA A 174 11.69 14.53 -9.02
N THR A 175 11.53 13.27 -8.59
CA THR A 175 10.44 12.86 -7.71
C THR A 175 10.85 13.05 -6.25
N HIS A 176 10.01 13.73 -5.49
CA HIS A 176 10.12 13.75 -4.04
C HIS A 176 9.47 12.49 -3.48
N TYR A 177 10.26 11.64 -2.81
CA TYR A 177 9.80 10.39 -2.24
C TYR A 177 9.65 10.53 -0.72
N PRO A 178 8.47 10.19 -0.14
CA PRO A 178 8.28 10.31 1.29
C PRO A 178 9.07 9.21 2.03
N THR A 179 9.52 9.51 3.23
CA THR A 179 10.23 8.55 4.09
C THR A 179 9.41 8.16 5.32
N LYS A 180 8.27 8.83 5.52
CA LYS A 180 7.42 8.58 6.68
C LYS A 180 5.94 8.66 6.32
N PHE A 181 5.18 7.72 6.88
CA PHE A 181 3.73 7.72 6.93
C PHE A 181 3.27 7.86 8.39
N THR A 182 2.30 8.72 8.64
CA THR A 182 1.66 8.86 9.95
C THR A 182 0.15 8.75 9.84
N ALA A 183 -0.46 8.06 10.79
CA ALA A 183 -1.89 7.99 10.98
C ALA A 183 -2.21 8.63 12.35
N VAL A 184 -2.56 9.91 12.33
CA VAL A 184 -2.89 10.66 13.55
C VAL A 184 -4.39 10.59 13.77
N TYR A 185 -4.79 10.05 14.92
CA TYR A 185 -6.19 10.00 15.31
C TYR A 185 -6.65 11.34 15.89
N ASP A 186 -7.70 11.90 15.33
CA ASP A 186 -8.37 13.12 15.79
C ASP A 186 -9.72 12.73 16.41
N SER A 187 -9.79 12.71 17.73
CA SER A 187 -10.99 12.29 18.46
C SER A 187 -12.16 13.29 18.32
N ALA A 188 -11.88 14.55 18.05
CA ALA A 188 -12.91 15.56 17.84
C ALA A 188 -13.58 15.40 16.46
N ALA A 189 -12.80 15.03 15.45
CA ALA A 189 -13.28 14.75 14.10
C ALA A 189 -13.77 13.30 13.93
N GLN A 190 -13.50 12.40 14.88
CA GLN A 190 -13.71 10.96 14.77
C GLN A 190 -13.12 10.41 13.46
N ALA A 191 -11.85 10.72 13.21
CA ALA A 191 -11.17 10.40 11.97
C ALA A 191 -9.68 10.26 12.15
N TYR A 192 -9.05 9.50 11.26
CA TYR A 192 -7.60 9.52 11.08
C TYR A 192 -7.20 10.55 10.03
N LYS A 193 -6.08 11.24 10.29
CA LYS A 193 -5.34 11.99 9.28
C LYS A 193 -4.14 11.15 8.86
N PHE A 194 -4.22 10.56 7.67
CA PHE A 194 -3.11 9.87 7.03
C PHE A 194 -2.24 10.89 6.32
N THR A 195 -0.94 10.86 6.58
CA THR A 195 -0.02 11.86 6.03
C THR A 195 1.29 11.22 5.62
N PHE A 196 1.70 11.44 4.37
CA PHE A 196 3.06 11.22 3.89
C PHE A 196 3.88 12.48 4.10
N SER A 197 5.05 12.34 4.68
CA SER A 197 5.94 13.44 5.06
C SER A 197 7.42 13.06 4.92
N ASP A 198 8.28 14.01 5.33
CA ASP A 198 9.74 13.84 5.33
C ASP A 198 10.28 13.44 3.96
N PHE A 199 9.86 14.21 2.94
CA PHE A 199 10.23 13.97 1.55
C PHE A 199 11.73 14.14 1.35
N ALA A 200 12.40 13.08 0.95
CA ALA A 200 13.78 13.12 0.50
C ALA A 200 13.81 13.47 -1.00
N GLY A 201 14.62 14.44 -1.38
CA GLY A 201 15.00 14.62 -2.77
C GLY A 201 15.87 13.43 -3.16
N MET A 202 15.44 12.61 -4.12
CA MET A 202 16.25 11.54 -4.69
C MET A 202 17.31 12.19 -5.59
N GLY A 203 18.38 12.68 -4.95
CA GLY A 203 19.54 13.15 -5.68
C GLY A 203 20.13 12.01 -6.52
N THR A 204 20.42 12.29 -7.77
CA THR A 204 21.23 11.42 -8.63
C THR A 204 22.50 11.02 -7.88
N LYS A 205 22.67 9.75 -7.55
CA LYS A 205 23.96 9.14 -7.33
C LYS A 205 24.44 8.50 -8.60
#